data_7af7e0b6b910a32fece47f1e17b750be
#
_entry.id   7af7e0b6b910a32fece47f1e17b750be
#
_cell.length_a   1.000
_cell.length_b   1.000
_cell.length_c   1.000
_cell.angle_alpha   90.00
_cell.angle_beta   90.00
_cell.angle_gamma   90.00
#
_symmetry.space_group_name_H-M   'P 1'
#
loop_
_entity.id
_entity.type
_entity.pdbx_description
1 polymer ?
#
loop_
_entity_poly.entity_id
_entity_poly.type
_entity_poly.pdbx_seq_one_letter_code
_entity_poly.pdbx_strand_id
1 'polypeptide(L)'
;MAISAGVSRILRRSLYRKVSEKSNFCFRNFATKEFEEIKFSVPWGHIAGKWYGPKNTRPIVGFHGWQDNAGTFDTLAPLLPSHIGFLAIDLPGHGLSSWLPEGCTYYCVDYVTFVLTLMREFGWDKISMICHSMSAINGFVFNSLYPDKCDLYIALDVLKPLLQPKDIVVSSVAEKLEGLIKVSERKLNKSEPPSYEFEQLVDRLYEGSGKSIEKECCQFILKRNIKPSAKDPTKYSFSRDDRLKSMLFYALPQELVCDMAARISCPHLFIKALQAPYYEKRSNYDEVINVLTKKPTFEYHQVDGTHHVHLNEPEKLADIINPFINKYRSQ
;
A
#
# COMPACT_ATOMS: atom_id res chain seq x y z
N MET A 1 2.25 2.25 31.01
CA MET A 1 1.28 2.08 29.89
C MET A 1 1.63 0.90 28.95
N ALA A 2 2.23 -0.18 29.45
CA ALA A 2 2.67 -1.35 28.63
C ALA A 2 1.65 -2.51 28.56
N ILE A 3 0.56 -2.48 29.33
CA ILE A 3 -0.38 -3.61 29.48
C ILE A 3 -1.42 -3.66 28.33
N SER A 4 -1.75 -2.54 27.69
CA SER A 4 -2.78 -2.46 26.64
C SER A 4 -2.35 -3.09 25.29
N ALA A 5 -1.06 -3.03 24.95
CA ALA A 5 -0.55 -3.55 23.68
C ALA A 5 -0.49 -5.10 23.64
N GLY A 6 -0.20 -5.73 24.79
CA GLY A 6 -0.09 -7.18 24.89
C GLY A 6 -1.43 -7.91 24.74
N VAL A 7 -2.50 -7.37 25.30
CA VAL A 7 -3.86 -7.96 25.27
C VAL A 7 -4.44 -7.93 23.83
N SER A 8 -4.22 -6.85 23.08
CA SER A 8 -4.64 -6.75 21.69
C SER A 8 -3.94 -7.78 20.77
N ARG A 9 -2.64 -8.06 21.03
CA ARG A 9 -1.85 -9.01 20.24
C ARG A 9 -2.28 -10.47 20.48
N ILE A 10 -2.56 -10.82 21.74
CA ILE A 10 -3.01 -12.17 22.13
C ILE A 10 -4.42 -12.44 21.59
N LEU A 11 -5.35 -11.51 21.72
CA LEU A 11 -6.72 -11.62 21.21
C LEU A 11 -6.73 -11.78 19.67
N ARG A 12 -5.92 -11.02 18.94
CA ARG A 12 -5.85 -11.12 17.46
C ARG A 12 -5.20 -12.44 17.00
N ARG A 13 -4.12 -12.90 17.65
CA ARG A 13 -3.54 -14.24 17.36
C ARG A 13 -4.54 -15.36 17.66
N SER A 14 -5.27 -15.29 18.77
CA SER A 14 -6.32 -16.25 19.14
C SER A 14 -7.50 -16.23 18.17
N LEU A 15 -7.95 -15.05 17.75
CA LEU A 15 -9.03 -14.90 16.78
C LEU A 15 -8.66 -15.52 15.43
N TYR A 16 -7.45 -15.22 14.97
CA TYR A 16 -6.95 -15.70 13.68
C TYR A 16 -6.71 -17.21 13.65
N ARG A 17 -6.18 -17.76 14.74
CA ARG A 17 -6.02 -19.21 14.90
C ARG A 17 -7.36 -19.93 14.84
N LYS A 18 -8.39 -19.40 15.50
CA LYS A 18 -9.76 -19.94 15.45
C LYS A 18 -10.40 -19.85 14.04
N VAL A 19 -10.04 -18.83 13.26
CA VAL A 19 -10.56 -18.64 11.89
C VAL A 19 -9.83 -19.56 10.91
N SER A 20 -8.51 -19.70 11.00
CA SER A 20 -7.74 -20.57 10.12
C SER A 20 -8.00 -22.07 10.37
N GLU A 21 -8.32 -22.45 11.60
CA GLU A 21 -8.67 -23.83 11.95
C GLU A 21 -10.07 -24.25 11.47
N LYS A 22 -10.94 -23.30 11.11
CA LYS A 22 -12.30 -23.55 10.61
C LYS A 22 -12.46 -23.36 9.11
N SER A 23 -11.47 -22.83 8.40
CA SER A 23 -11.55 -22.58 6.96
C SER A 23 -11.10 -23.81 6.18
N ASN A 24 -11.89 -24.24 5.18
CA ASN A 24 -11.52 -25.29 4.22
C ASN A 24 -10.49 -24.80 3.16
N PHE A 25 -9.91 -23.61 3.33
CA PHE A 25 -8.92 -23.07 2.41
C PHE A 25 -7.54 -23.65 2.70
N CYS A 26 -6.95 -24.27 1.68
CA CYS A 26 -5.53 -24.64 1.68
C CYS A 26 -4.72 -23.38 1.39
N PHE A 27 -4.13 -22.76 2.42
CA PHE A 27 -3.26 -21.61 2.25
C PHE A 27 -1.87 -22.04 1.79
N ARG A 28 -1.35 -21.38 0.76
CA ARG A 28 0.03 -21.58 0.30
C ARG A 28 1.00 -21.24 1.44
N ASN A 29 1.96 -22.14 1.70
CA ASN A 29 3.02 -21.89 2.68
C ASN A 29 4.06 -20.96 2.07
N PHE A 30 4.05 -19.70 2.49
CA PHE A 30 5.10 -18.73 2.20
C PHE A 30 6.16 -18.75 3.32
N ALA A 31 7.38 -18.36 2.95
CA ALA A 31 8.39 -18.05 3.95
C ALA A 31 7.86 -16.95 4.89
N THR A 32 8.00 -17.14 6.19
CA THR A 32 7.60 -16.15 7.20
C THR A 32 8.83 -15.57 7.87
N LYS A 33 8.83 -14.26 8.09
CA LYS A 33 9.84 -13.57 8.88
C LYS A 33 9.17 -12.95 10.09
N GLU A 34 9.80 -13.06 11.25
CA GLU A 34 9.31 -12.35 12.43
C GLU A 34 9.32 -10.85 12.20
N PHE A 35 8.31 -10.18 12.71
CA PHE A 35 8.17 -8.74 12.67
C PHE A 35 7.73 -8.19 14.02
N GLU A 36 8.09 -6.96 14.26
CA GLU A 36 7.58 -6.18 15.38
C GLU A 36 6.47 -5.24 14.90
N GLU A 37 5.31 -5.28 15.56
CA GLU A 37 4.28 -4.26 15.36
C GLU A 37 4.78 -2.94 15.92
N ILE A 38 4.90 -1.93 15.08
CA ILE A 38 5.22 -0.57 15.51
C ILE A 38 3.98 0.31 15.51
N LYS A 39 4.03 1.36 16.32
CA LYS A 39 2.97 2.34 16.43
C LYS A 39 3.57 3.68 16.84
N PHE A 40 3.26 4.74 16.12
CA PHE A 40 3.66 6.10 16.49
C PHE A 40 2.46 7.06 16.41
N SER A 41 2.53 8.16 17.14
CA SER A 41 1.45 9.12 17.24
C SER A 41 1.46 10.09 16.06
N VAL A 42 0.26 10.48 15.63
CA VAL A 42 0.00 11.58 14.71
C VAL A 42 -1.10 12.45 15.28
N PRO A 43 -1.29 13.70 14.83
CA PRO A 43 -2.29 14.61 15.41
C PRO A 43 -3.73 14.07 15.44
N TRP A 44 -4.06 13.14 14.55
CA TRP A 44 -5.40 12.53 14.46
C TRP A 44 -5.48 11.12 15.05
N GLY A 45 -4.43 10.64 15.71
CA GLY A 45 -4.41 9.32 16.34
C GLY A 45 -3.06 8.63 16.27
N HIS A 46 -2.94 7.53 15.54
CA HIS A 46 -1.70 6.78 15.39
C HIS A 46 -1.57 6.16 14.00
N ILE A 47 -0.33 5.90 13.63
CA ILE A 47 0.04 5.07 12.48
C ILE A 47 0.59 3.75 12.99
N ALA A 48 0.21 2.67 12.33
CA ALA A 48 0.70 1.32 12.61
C ALA A 48 1.57 0.81 11.45
N GLY A 49 2.43 -0.14 11.74
CA GLY A 49 3.27 -0.78 10.73
C GLY A 49 3.92 -2.04 11.26
N LYS A 50 4.58 -2.75 10.36
CA LYS A 50 5.35 -3.96 10.62
C LYS A 50 6.81 -3.71 10.34
N TRP A 51 7.66 -3.90 11.34
CA TRP A 51 9.10 -3.81 11.19
C TRP A 51 9.72 -5.20 11.09
N TYR A 52 10.39 -5.47 9.98
CA TYR A 52 11.11 -6.70 9.72
C TYR A 52 12.62 -6.44 9.74
N GLY A 53 13.39 -7.33 10.39
CA GLY A 53 14.85 -7.29 10.39
C GLY A 53 15.48 -6.22 11.29
N PRO A 54 16.73 -5.80 11.01
CA PRO A 54 17.52 -4.96 11.90
C PRO A 54 16.95 -3.55 12.04
N LYS A 55 17.22 -2.92 13.21
CA LYS A 55 16.79 -1.55 13.55
C LYS A 55 17.93 -0.57 13.71
N ASN A 56 19.14 -1.03 13.62
CA ASN A 56 20.37 -0.22 13.77
C ASN A 56 20.67 0.64 12.53
N THR A 57 19.96 0.40 11.45
CA THR A 57 20.06 1.19 10.21
C THR A 57 18.69 1.68 9.78
N ARG A 58 18.65 2.75 9.01
CA ARG A 58 17.39 3.26 8.43
C ARG A 58 16.79 2.21 7.48
N PRO A 59 15.52 1.81 7.68
CA PRO A 59 14.89 0.77 6.89
C PRO A 59 14.56 1.26 5.47
N ILE A 60 14.21 0.30 4.60
CA ILE A 60 13.40 0.59 3.42
C ILE A 60 11.94 0.59 3.87
N VAL A 61 11.17 1.59 3.45
CA VAL A 61 9.76 1.72 3.82
C VAL A 61 8.87 1.17 2.71
N GLY A 62 7.99 0.24 3.07
CA GLY A 62 6.97 -0.33 2.18
C GLY A 62 5.64 0.43 2.29
N PHE A 63 5.15 0.96 1.18
CA PHE A 63 3.87 1.65 1.07
C PHE A 63 2.94 0.88 0.14
N HIS A 64 1.80 0.46 0.67
CA HIS A 64 0.81 -0.38 0.00
C HIS A 64 -0.11 0.40 -0.95
N GLY A 65 -0.93 -0.32 -1.72
CA GLY A 65 -1.90 0.20 -2.66
C GLY A 65 -3.22 0.69 -2.02
N TRP A 66 -4.12 1.19 -2.87
CA TRP A 66 -5.45 1.65 -2.45
C TRP A 66 -6.28 0.51 -1.85
N GLN A 67 -6.88 0.77 -0.69
CA GLN A 67 -7.69 -0.17 0.11
C GLN A 67 -6.96 -1.45 0.56
N ASP A 68 -5.66 -1.47 0.48
CA ASP A 68 -4.74 -2.51 0.94
C ASP A 68 -4.22 -2.21 2.37
N ASN A 69 -3.14 -2.81 2.81
CA ASN A 69 -2.46 -2.54 4.08
C ASN A 69 -1.05 -3.16 4.10
N ALA A 70 -0.32 -2.98 5.20
CA ALA A 70 1.05 -3.50 5.36
C ALA A 70 1.18 -5.02 5.16
N GLY A 71 0.09 -5.78 5.30
CA GLY A 71 0.06 -7.23 5.05
C GLY A 71 0.38 -7.63 3.61
N THR A 72 0.24 -6.71 2.64
CA THR A 72 0.59 -6.96 1.24
C THR A 72 2.06 -7.33 1.04
N PHE A 73 2.93 -6.95 1.98
CA PHE A 73 4.36 -7.23 1.95
C PHE A 73 4.77 -8.46 2.77
N ASP A 74 3.84 -9.18 3.40
CA ASP A 74 4.15 -10.30 4.30
C ASP A 74 4.91 -11.44 3.59
N THR A 75 4.69 -11.62 2.30
CA THR A 75 5.33 -12.64 1.47
C THR A 75 6.66 -12.15 0.88
N LEU A 76 6.79 -10.87 0.55
CA LEU A 76 8.01 -10.28 -0.01
C LEU A 76 9.05 -9.97 1.07
N ALA A 77 8.64 -9.45 2.23
CA ALA A 77 9.56 -9.01 3.29
C ALA A 77 10.55 -10.09 3.77
N PRO A 78 10.19 -11.38 3.86
CA PRO A 78 11.13 -12.45 4.19
C PRO A 78 12.27 -12.65 3.18
N LEU A 79 12.03 -12.27 1.92
CA LEU A 79 12.96 -12.48 0.80
C LEU A 79 13.92 -11.29 0.60
N LEU A 80 13.66 -10.15 1.26
CA LEU A 80 14.53 -8.97 1.17
C LEU A 80 15.86 -9.19 1.91
N PRO A 81 16.95 -8.46 1.53
CA PRO A 81 18.26 -8.63 2.13
C PRO A 81 18.24 -8.50 3.65
N SER A 82 18.90 -9.43 4.35
CA SER A 82 18.84 -9.54 5.82
C SER A 82 19.60 -8.41 6.54
N HIS A 83 20.51 -7.72 5.86
CA HIS A 83 21.32 -6.64 6.44
C HIS A 83 20.55 -5.31 6.58
N ILE A 84 19.36 -5.19 5.94
CA ILE A 84 18.56 -3.98 6.00
C ILE A 84 17.19 -4.24 6.61
N GLY A 85 16.70 -3.30 7.44
CA GLY A 85 15.34 -3.31 7.95
C GLY A 85 14.31 -2.99 6.87
N PHE A 86 13.12 -3.58 6.99
CA PHE A 86 11.98 -3.26 6.14
C PHE A 86 10.79 -2.87 7.00
N LEU A 87 10.24 -1.67 6.76
CA LEU A 87 9.13 -1.10 7.52
C LEU A 87 7.90 -0.98 6.60
N ALA A 88 6.98 -1.95 6.68
CA ALA A 88 5.70 -1.88 6.00
C ALA A 88 4.70 -1.05 6.83
N ILE A 89 4.19 0.04 6.27
CA ILE A 89 3.28 0.97 6.95
C ILE A 89 1.84 0.70 6.53
N ASP A 90 0.92 0.75 7.49
CA ASP A 90 -0.51 0.97 7.19
C ASP A 90 -0.74 2.47 6.98
N LEU A 91 -1.10 2.87 5.78
CA LEU A 91 -1.41 4.27 5.47
C LEU A 91 -2.62 4.78 6.28
N PRO A 92 -2.76 6.10 6.51
CA PRO A 92 -3.95 6.67 7.14
C PRO A 92 -5.26 6.11 6.56
N GLY A 93 -6.18 5.72 7.41
CA GLY A 93 -7.45 5.11 7.01
C GLY A 93 -7.42 3.62 6.66
N HIS A 94 -6.24 3.01 6.58
CA HIS A 94 -6.04 1.62 6.20
C HIS A 94 -5.52 0.78 7.38
N GLY A 95 -5.69 -0.52 7.27
CA GLY A 95 -5.12 -1.51 8.20
C GLY A 95 -5.44 -1.21 9.66
N LEU A 96 -4.39 -1.05 10.47
CA LEU A 96 -4.47 -0.74 11.90
C LEU A 96 -4.18 0.72 12.22
N SER A 97 -3.95 1.55 11.20
CA SER A 97 -3.77 2.99 11.37
C SER A 97 -5.08 3.71 11.63
N SER A 98 -4.99 4.85 12.33
CA SER A 98 -6.16 5.69 12.59
C SER A 98 -6.74 6.27 11.30
N TRP A 99 -8.04 6.47 11.32
CA TRP A 99 -8.76 7.21 10.30
C TRP A 99 -8.51 8.70 10.46
N LEU A 100 -8.64 9.47 9.38
CA LEU A 100 -8.68 10.92 9.47
C LEU A 100 -9.92 11.38 10.27
N PRO A 101 -9.88 12.57 10.90
CA PRO A 101 -11.02 13.12 11.62
C PRO A 101 -12.29 13.16 10.76
N GLU A 102 -13.45 13.15 11.43
CA GLU A 102 -14.72 13.34 10.72
C GLU A 102 -14.74 14.68 10.00
N GLY A 103 -15.35 14.69 8.80
CA GLY A 103 -15.35 15.87 7.91
C GLY A 103 -14.12 16.01 7.01
N CYS A 104 -13.04 15.27 7.28
CA CYS A 104 -11.90 15.19 6.36
C CYS A 104 -12.14 14.14 5.28
N THR A 105 -11.53 14.35 4.12
CA THR A 105 -11.52 13.43 2.98
C THR A 105 -10.11 12.92 2.74
N TYR A 106 -9.93 11.92 1.87
CA TYR A 106 -8.62 11.40 1.49
C TYR A 106 -8.29 11.86 0.06
N TYR A 107 -7.13 12.49 -0.09
CA TYR A 107 -6.55 12.86 -1.37
C TYR A 107 -5.21 12.17 -1.55
N CYS A 108 -4.84 11.86 -2.78
CA CYS A 108 -3.52 11.26 -3.05
C CYS A 108 -2.36 12.10 -2.51
N VAL A 109 -2.46 13.43 -2.59
CA VAL A 109 -1.41 14.34 -2.09
C VAL A 109 -1.22 14.27 -0.56
N ASP A 110 -2.22 13.84 0.20
CA ASP A 110 -2.11 13.67 1.64
C ASP A 110 -1.06 12.61 2.00
N TYR A 111 -0.93 11.58 1.17
CA TYR A 111 0.08 10.53 1.38
C TYR A 111 1.50 11.01 1.06
N VAL A 112 1.68 12.00 0.18
CA VAL A 112 2.96 12.69 -0.02
C VAL A 112 3.34 13.47 1.24
N THR A 113 2.39 14.20 1.81
CA THR A 113 2.57 14.89 3.11
C THR A 113 2.85 13.89 4.22
N PHE A 114 2.22 12.72 4.20
CA PHE A 114 2.46 11.65 5.17
C PHE A 114 3.89 11.11 5.10
N VAL A 115 4.50 10.98 3.92
CA VAL A 115 5.93 10.60 3.79
C VAL A 115 6.82 11.59 4.53
N LEU A 116 6.58 12.91 4.40
CA LEU A 116 7.32 13.93 5.15
C LEU A 116 7.09 13.82 6.67
N THR A 117 5.87 13.51 7.09
CA THR A 117 5.54 13.30 8.50
C THR A 117 6.31 12.11 9.06
N LEU A 118 6.35 10.99 8.32
CA LEU A 118 7.10 9.80 8.69
C LEU A 118 8.61 10.10 8.81
N MET A 119 9.19 10.81 7.84
CA MET A 119 10.59 11.20 7.87
C MET A 119 10.92 12.04 9.10
N ARG A 120 10.05 12.98 9.50
CA ARG A 120 10.21 13.81 10.69
C ARG A 120 10.10 13.00 11.98
N GLU A 121 9.14 12.09 12.06
CA GLU A 121 8.93 11.22 13.24
C GLU A 121 10.17 10.39 13.56
N PHE A 122 10.83 9.85 12.53
CA PHE A 122 12.02 9.03 12.69
C PHE A 122 13.37 9.79 12.56
N GLY A 123 13.33 11.11 12.33
CA GLY A 123 14.55 11.93 12.15
C GLY A 123 15.34 11.58 10.89
N TRP A 124 14.67 11.18 9.80
CA TRP A 124 15.35 10.80 8.56
C TRP A 124 15.47 11.97 7.60
N ASP A 125 16.71 12.27 7.17
CA ASP A 125 16.98 13.26 6.10
C ASP A 125 16.60 12.73 4.72
N LYS A 126 16.73 11.43 4.51
CA LYS A 126 16.36 10.73 3.27
C LYS A 126 15.51 9.50 3.57
N ILE A 127 14.73 9.06 2.59
CA ILE A 127 13.91 7.84 2.66
C ILE A 127 14.24 6.90 1.50
N SER A 128 14.19 5.58 1.76
CA SER A 128 14.17 4.54 0.73
C SER A 128 12.79 3.92 0.70
N MET A 129 12.20 3.73 -0.48
CA MET A 129 10.81 3.33 -0.61
C MET A 129 10.61 2.16 -1.57
N ILE A 130 9.75 1.20 -1.17
CA ILE A 130 9.09 0.24 -2.05
C ILE A 130 7.60 0.59 -2.06
N CYS A 131 7.07 0.98 -3.20
CA CYS A 131 5.74 1.53 -3.34
C CYS A 131 4.90 0.69 -4.31
N HIS A 132 3.74 0.22 -3.88
CA HIS A 132 2.81 -0.53 -4.72
C HIS A 132 1.64 0.34 -5.21
N SER A 133 1.32 0.27 -6.50
CA SER A 133 0.07 0.83 -7.07
C SER A 133 -0.12 2.32 -6.75
N MET A 134 -1.17 2.71 -6.03
CA MET A 134 -1.41 4.08 -5.58
C MET A 134 -0.19 4.72 -4.91
N SER A 135 0.52 3.98 -4.08
CA SER A 135 1.71 4.51 -3.41
C SER A 135 2.89 4.71 -4.36
N ALA A 136 2.96 3.96 -5.47
CA ALA A 136 3.94 4.24 -6.51
C ALA A 136 3.65 5.59 -7.19
N ILE A 137 2.37 5.92 -7.43
CA ILE A 137 1.99 7.26 -7.89
C ILE A 137 2.48 8.33 -6.90
N ASN A 138 2.22 8.14 -5.61
CA ASN A 138 2.61 9.09 -4.56
C ASN A 138 4.14 9.18 -4.41
N GLY A 139 4.85 8.07 -4.54
CA GLY A 139 6.31 8.01 -4.56
C GLY A 139 6.89 8.78 -5.75
N PHE A 140 6.31 8.62 -6.94
CA PHE A 140 6.69 9.41 -8.12
C PHE A 140 6.51 10.91 -7.88
N VAL A 141 5.36 11.33 -7.35
CA VAL A 141 5.10 12.75 -7.02
C VAL A 141 6.04 13.24 -5.94
N PHE A 142 6.26 12.47 -4.85
CA PHE A 142 7.19 12.81 -3.79
C PHE A 142 8.60 13.04 -4.34
N ASN A 143 9.12 12.13 -5.15
CA ASN A 143 10.48 12.21 -5.71
C ASN A 143 10.65 13.36 -6.70
N SER A 144 9.60 13.76 -7.40
CA SER A 144 9.63 14.93 -8.28
C SER A 144 9.61 16.25 -7.52
N LEU A 145 8.91 16.32 -6.39
CA LEU A 145 8.82 17.49 -5.52
C LEU A 145 10.05 17.65 -4.62
N TYR A 146 10.61 16.54 -4.16
CA TYR A 146 11.71 16.48 -3.20
C TYR A 146 12.84 15.57 -3.70
N PRO A 147 13.52 15.92 -4.81
CA PRO A 147 14.49 15.04 -5.48
C PRO A 147 15.66 14.62 -4.58
N ASP A 148 16.02 15.45 -3.58
CA ASP A 148 17.15 15.18 -2.67
C ASP A 148 16.75 14.38 -1.41
N LYS A 149 15.44 14.12 -1.22
CA LYS A 149 14.93 13.43 -0.01
C LYS A 149 14.74 11.92 -0.16
N CYS A 150 15.03 11.37 -1.32
CA CYS A 150 14.98 9.92 -1.56
C CYS A 150 16.32 9.41 -2.03
N ASP A 151 16.71 8.24 -1.59
CA ASP A 151 17.95 7.59 -1.99
C ASP A 151 17.76 6.20 -2.61
N LEU A 152 16.52 5.69 -2.62
CA LEU A 152 16.11 4.49 -3.35
C LEU A 152 14.60 4.48 -3.52
N TYR A 153 14.15 4.35 -4.76
CA TYR A 153 12.72 4.27 -5.09
C TYR A 153 12.43 3.05 -5.95
N ILE A 154 11.55 2.18 -5.48
CA ILE A 154 11.08 0.99 -6.19
C ILE A 154 9.57 1.11 -6.37
N ALA A 155 9.13 1.18 -7.63
CA ALA A 155 7.72 1.27 -8.02
C ALA A 155 7.23 -0.10 -8.53
N LEU A 156 6.17 -0.61 -7.92
CA LEU A 156 5.58 -1.91 -8.26
C LEU A 156 4.26 -1.71 -9.02
N ASP A 157 4.23 -2.19 -10.24
CA ASP A 157 3.15 -2.27 -11.23
C ASP A 157 2.61 -0.92 -11.75
N VAL A 158 2.61 0.15 -10.99
CA VAL A 158 2.24 1.50 -11.43
C VAL A 158 3.44 2.42 -11.32
N LEU A 159 3.65 3.27 -12.32
CA LEU A 159 4.85 4.13 -12.40
C LEU A 159 4.59 5.57 -11.96
N LYS A 160 3.46 6.16 -12.35
CA LYS A 160 3.21 7.59 -12.37
C LYS A 160 1.73 7.93 -12.17
N PRO A 161 1.36 9.20 -11.94
CA PRO A 161 -0.02 9.65 -12.04
C PRO A 161 -0.65 9.26 -13.38
N LEU A 162 -1.84 8.68 -13.33
CA LEU A 162 -2.53 8.15 -14.50
C LEU A 162 -3.23 9.28 -15.26
N LEU A 163 -3.09 9.28 -16.57
CA LEU A 163 -3.78 10.21 -17.43
C LEU A 163 -5.17 9.67 -17.81
N GLN A 164 -6.19 10.33 -17.34
CA GLN A 164 -7.59 9.96 -17.61
C GLN A 164 -8.22 10.89 -18.65
N PRO A 165 -9.12 10.41 -19.52
CA PRO A 165 -9.93 11.27 -20.38
C PRO A 165 -10.68 12.32 -19.56
N LYS A 166 -10.79 13.55 -20.09
CA LYS A 166 -11.38 14.70 -19.37
C LYS A 166 -12.78 14.41 -18.84
N ASP A 167 -13.62 13.79 -19.66
CA ASP A 167 -15.01 13.47 -19.31
C ASP A 167 -15.08 12.44 -18.17
N ILE A 168 -14.16 11.48 -18.14
CA ILE A 168 -14.03 10.50 -17.05
C ILE A 168 -13.56 11.18 -15.76
N VAL A 169 -12.64 12.14 -15.84
CA VAL A 169 -12.20 12.89 -14.66
C VAL A 169 -13.39 13.62 -14.03
N VAL A 170 -14.16 14.36 -14.84
CA VAL A 170 -15.29 15.16 -14.34
C VAL A 170 -16.36 14.27 -13.72
N SER A 171 -16.80 13.21 -14.41
CA SER A 171 -17.83 12.29 -13.91
C SER A 171 -17.37 11.53 -12.67
N SER A 172 -16.12 11.06 -12.64
CA SER A 172 -15.53 10.35 -11.49
C SER A 172 -15.42 11.25 -10.26
N VAL A 173 -15.07 12.51 -10.40
CA VAL A 173 -15.01 13.46 -9.28
C VAL A 173 -16.42 13.66 -8.70
N ALA A 174 -17.42 13.90 -9.54
CA ALA A 174 -18.82 14.05 -9.10
C ALA A 174 -19.31 12.81 -8.34
N GLU A 175 -19.10 11.61 -8.89
CA GLU A 175 -19.47 10.34 -8.25
C GLU A 175 -18.81 10.16 -6.87
N LYS A 176 -17.53 10.53 -6.75
CA LYS A 176 -16.79 10.41 -5.49
C LYS A 176 -17.29 11.39 -4.44
N LEU A 177 -17.63 12.62 -4.83
CA LEU A 177 -18.23 13.60 -3.91
C LEU A 177 -19.58 13.11 -3.38
N GLU A 178 -20.45 12.58 -4.24
CA GLU A 178 -21.71 11.94 -3.83
C GLU A 178 -21.46 10.74 -2.90
N GLY A 179 -20.42 9.96 -3.18
CA GLY A 179 -19.99 8.84 -2.34
C GLY A 179 -19.61 9.29 -0.92
N LEU A 180 -18.91 10.42 -0.77
CA LEU A 180 -18.56 11.00 0.54
C LEU A 180 -19.81 11.43 1.31
N ILE A 181 -20.78 12.05 0.66
CA ILE A 181 -22.05 12.43 1.30
C ILE A 181 -22.79 11.19 1.81
N LYS A 182 -22.91 10.12 1.00
CA LYS A 182 -23.52 8.85 1.41
C LYS A 182 -22.80 8.19 2.61
N VAL A 183 -21.48 8.29 2.69
CA VAL A 183 -20.73 7.81 3.86
C VAL A 183 -21.08 8.63 5.11
N SER A 184 -21.15 9.97 4.98
CA SER A 184 -21.50 10.88 6.09
C SER A 184 -22.92 10.61 6.59
N GLU A 185 -23.90 10.47 5.70
CA GLU A 185 -25.29 10.13 6.03
C GLU A 185 -25.41 8.80 6.79
N ARG A 186 -24.68 7.75 6.34
CA ARG A 186 -24.64 6.46 7.05
C ARG A 186 -24.11 6.59 8.48
N LYS A 187 -23.11 7.43 8.68
CA LYS A 187 -22.53 7.71 10.01
C LYS A 187 -23.51 8.47 10.90
N LEU A 188 -24.14 9.52 10.40
CA LEU A 188 -25.17 10.28 11.12
C LEU A 188 -26.34 9.39 11.57
N ASN A 189 -26.76 8.51 10.69
CA ASN A 189 -27.83 7.52 10.95
C ASN A 189 -27.36 6.32 11.81
N LYS A 190 -26.11 6.32 12.30
CA LYS A 190 -25.50 5.22 13.08
C LYS A 190 -25.68 3.84 12.44
N SER A 191 -25.71 3.79 11.11
CA SER A 191 -25.85 2.55 10.36
C SER A 191 -24.59 1.70 10.53
N GLU A 192 -24.76 0.46 10.96
CA GLU A 192 -23.66 -0.48 11.06
C GLU A 192 -23.17 -0.92 9.67
N PRO A 193 -21.86 -1.13 9.50
CA PRO A 193 -21.33 -1.69 8.28
C PRO A 193 -21.83 -3.13 8.09
N PRO A 194 -21.95 -3.60 6.84
CA PRO A 194 -22.29 -4.99 6.57
C PRO A 194 -21.25 -5.94 7.16
N SER A 195 -21.70 -7.09 7.63
CA SER A 195 -20.84 -8.13 8.20
C SER A 195 -20.99 -9.45 7.46
N TYR A 196 -19.92 -10.23 7.41
CA TYR A 196 -19.77 -11.41 6.57
C TYR A 196 -19.04 -12.52 7.32
N GLU A 197 -19.24 -13.75 6.91
CA GLU A 197 -18.36 -14.86 7.26
C GLU A 197 -16.98 -14.68 6.65
N PHE A 198 -15.97 -15.36 7.17
CA PHE A 198 -14.59 -15.15 6.72
C PHE A 198 -14.40 -15.52 5.22
N GLU A 199 -14.98 -16.62 4.80
CA GLU A 199 -14.93 -17.09 3.41
C GLU A 199 -15.55 -16.08 2.45
N GLN A 200 -16.67 -15.47 2.84
CA GLN A 200 -17.30 -14.41 2.06
C GLN A 200 -16.40 -13.15 1.96
N LEU A 201 -15.59 -12.86 2.98
CA LEU A 201 -14.62 -11.77 2.92
C LEU A 201 -13.45 -12.08 1.98
N VAL A 202 -13.01 -13.35 1.94
CA VAL A 202 -12.01 -13.80 0.95
C VAL A 202 -12.54 -13.61 -0.46
N ASP A 203 -13.75 -14.07 -0.75
CA ASP A 203 -14.36 -13.92 -2.07
C ASP A 203 -14.56 -12.45 -2.44
N ARG A 204 -15.01 -11.62 -1.49
CA ARG A 204 -15.17 -10.17 -1.72
C ARG A 204 -13.85 -9.45 -1.95
N LEU A 205 -12.78 -9.84 -1.27
CA LEU A 205 -11.46 -9.26 -1.50
C LEU A 205 -10.91 -9.70 -2.85
N TYR A 206 -11.03 -10.98 -3.19
CA TYR A 206 -10.64 -11.54 -4.48
C TYR A 206 -11.34 -10.82 -5.63
N GLU A 207 -12.68 -10.76 -5.62
CA GLU A 207 -13.47 -10.06 -6.67
C GLU A 207 -13.20 -8.55 -6.65
N GLY A 208 -13.15 -7.92 -5.47
CA GLY A 208 -12.92 -6.49 -5.32
C GLY A 208 -11.52 -6.02 -5.73
N SER A 209 -10.54 -6.91 -5.77
CA SER A 209 -9.20 -6.65 -6.31
C SER A 209 -9.13 -6.85 -7.84
N GLY A 210 -10.25 -7.15 -8.50
CA GLY A 210 -10.26 -7.57 -9.91
C GLY A 210 -9.52 -8.89 -10.12
N LYS A 211 -9.59 -9.77 -9.13
CA LYS A 211 -8.93 -11.10 -9.10
C LYS A 211 -7.40 -11.04 -9.13
N SER A 212 -6.84 -9.88 -8.81
CA SER A 212 -5.39 -9.69 -8.81
C SER A 212 -4.71 -10.20 -7.54
N ILE A 213 -5.45 -10.40 -6.43
CA ILE A 213 -4.98 -11.08 -5.22
C ILE A 213 -5.51 -12.51 -5.26
N GLU A 214 -4.63 -13.50 -5.27
CA GLU A 214 -5.04 -14.90 -5.17
C GLU A 214 -5.76 -15.20 -3.85
N LYS A 215 -6.76 -16.09 -3.87
CA LYS A 215 -7.58 -16.39 -2.68
C LYS A 215 -6.73 -16.83 -1.49
N GLU A 216 -5.69 -17.61 -1.75
CA GLU A 216 -4.73 -18.09 -0.75
C GLU A 216 -3.95 -16.94 -0.09
N CYS A 217 -3.79 -15.82 -0.81
CA CYS A 217 -3.08 -14.62 -0.35
C CYS A 217 -3.98 -13.62 0.36
N CYS A 218 -5.31 -13.68 0.18
CA CYS A 218 -6.26 -12.77 0.81
C CYS A 218 -6.12 -12.68 2.33
N GLN A 219 -5.70 -13.77 2.98
CA GLN A 219 -5.48 -13.81 4.43
C GLN A 219 -4.51 -12.74 4.92
N PHE A 220 -3.43 -12.43 4.15
CA PHE A 220 -2.43 -11.45 4.56
C PHE A 220 -3.02 -10.04 4.68
N ILE A 221 -3.93 -9.69 3.78
CA ILE A 221 -4.66 -8.43 3.81
C ILE A 221 -5.75 -8.43 4.88
N LEU A 222 -6.55 -9.49 4.94
CA LEU A 222 -7.69 -9.58 5.87
C LEU A 222 -7.24 -9.54 7.33
N LYS A 223 -6.04 -10.06 7.68
CA LYS A 223 -5.47 -9.99 9.04
C LYS A 223 -5.48 -8.58 9.64
N ARG A 224 -5.38 -7.54 8.81
CA ARG A 224 -5.31 -6.15 9.25
C ARG A 224 -6.53 -5.33 8.81
N ASN A 225 -7.44 -5.92 8.05
CA ASN A 225 -8.54 -5.21 7.39
C ASN A 225 -9.94 -5.63 7.87
N ILE A 226 -10.03 -6.45 8.92
CA ILE A 226 -11.32 -6.90 9.46
C ILE A 226 -11.41 -6.69 10.98
N LYS A 227 -12.64 -6.52 11.46
CA LYS A 227 -13.01 -6.48 12.87
C LYS A 227 -14.27 -7.32 13.11
N PRO A 228 -14.45 -7.95 14.28
CA PRO A 228 -15.68 -8.65 14.63
C PRO A 228 -16.90 -7.73 14.51
N SER A 229 -18.01 -8.25 14.04
CA SER A 229 -19.29 -7.55 14.02
C SER A 229 -19.80 -7.37 15.47
N ALA A 230 -20.39 -6.22 15.75
CA ALA A 230 -20.99 -5.96 17.05
C ALA A 230 -22.28 -6.80 17.28
N LYS A 231 -22.99 -7.13 16.20
CA LYS A 231 -24.25 -7.88 16.24
C LYS A 231 -24.06 -9.39 16.27
N ASP A 232 -23.05 -9.89 15.56
CA ASP A 232 -22.80 -11.32 15.40
C ASP A 232 -21.27 -11.57 15.49
N PRO A 233 -20.78 -12.07 16.64
CA PRO A 233 -19.36 -12.32 16.85
C PRO A 233 -18.74 -13.37 15.92
N THR A 234 -19.55 -14.13 15.17
CA THR A 234 -19.10 -15.11 14.18
C THR A 234 -18.80 -14.46 12.83
N LYS A 235 -19.24 -13.20 12.63
CA LYS A 235 -19.06 -12.42 11.42
C LYS A 235 -18.09 -11.26 11.60
N TYR A 236 -17.59 -10.76 10.49
CA TYR A 236 -16.61 -9.67 10.44
C TYR A 236 -17.04 -8.59 9.47
N SER A 237 -16.67 -7.36 9.77
CA SER A 237 -16.76 -6.21 8.86
C SER A 237 -15.38 -5.73 8.47
N PHE A 238 -15.25 -5.13 7.29
CA PHE A 238 -14.02 -4.43 6.93
C PHE A 238 -13.75 -3.28 7.91
N SER A 239 -12.48 -3.13 8.30
CA SER A 239 -12.06 -2.12 9.30
C SER A 239 -11.44 -0.87 8.68
N ARG A 240 -11.19 -0.85 7.36
CA ARG A 240 -10.72 0.35 6.67
C ARG A 240 -11.80 1.43 6.63
N ASP A 241 -11.38 2.68 6.48
CA ASP A 241 -12.32 3.79 6.35
C ASP A 241 -13.09 3.74 5.02
N ASP A 242 -14.40 3.81 5.07
CA ASP A 242 -15.26 3.77 3.88
C ASP A 242 -15.08 4.99 2.96
N ARG A 243 -14.59 6.13 3.48
CA ARG A 243 -14.26 7.33 2.68
C ARG A 243 -13.16 7.07 1.65
N LEU A 244 -12.32 6.06 1.86
CA LEU A 244 -11.27 5.65 0.91
C LEU A 244 -11.82 5.23 -0.46
N LYS A 245 -13.06 4.74 -0.52
CA LYS A 245 -13.74 4.41 -1.79
C LYS A 245 -13.96 5.63 -2.67
N SER A 246 -14.09 6.79 -2.02
CA SER A 246 -14.32 8.09 -2.65
C SER A 246 -13.06 8.96 -2.67
N MET A 247 -11.87 8.37 -2.52
CA MET A 247 -10.61 9.10 -2.57
C MET A 247 -10.39 9.74 -3.94
N LEU A 248 -9.90 10.97 -3.94
CA LEU A 248 -9.57 11.70 -5.15
C LEU A 248 -8.10 11.46 -5.54
N PHE A 249 -7.90 11.12 -6.81
CA PHE A 249 -6.60 10.92 -7.42
C PHE A 249 -6.15 12.17 -8.19
N TYR A 250 -4.88 12.20 -8.57
CA TYR A 250 -4.32 13.26 -9.40
C TYR A 250 -4.98 13.29 -10.79
N ALA A 251 -5.24 14.49 -11.28
CA ALA A 251 -5.65 14.76 -12.66
C ALA A 251 -4.62 15.72 -13.29
N LEU A 252 -3.43 15.19 -13.63
CA LEU A 252 -2.30 15.96 -14.15
C LEU A 252 -2.20 15.77 -15.67
N PRO A 253 -1.86 16.83 -16.45
CA PRO A 253 -1.58 16.70 -17.86
C PRO A 253 -0.27 15.92 -18.09
N GLN A 254 -0.18 15.21 -19.21
CA GLN A 254 0.97 14.36 -19.55
C GLN A 254 2.30 15.12 -19.57
N GLU A 255 2.31 16.33 -20.12
CA GLU A 255 3.47 17.21 -20.17
C GLU A 255 4.05 17.44 -18.76
N LEU A 256 3.20 17.82 -17.80
CA LEU A 256 3.63 18.01 -16.41
C LEU A 256 4.17 16.73 -15.80
N VAL A 257 3.57 15.55 -16.11
CA VAL A 257 4.07 14.25 -15.61
C VAL A 257 5.45 13.94 -16.19
N CYS A 258 5.73 14.28 -17.46
CA CYS A 258 7.05 14.15 -18.06
C CYS A 258 8.09 15.09 -17.40
N ASP A 259 7.71 16.33 -17.12
CA ASP A 259 8.57 17.29 -16.40
C ASP A 259 8.87 16.81 -14.97
N MET A 260 7.87 16.25 -14.28
CA MET A 260 8.04 15.61 -12.98
C MET A 260 9.01 14.42 -13.05
N ALA A 261 8.89 13.56 -14.06
CA ALA A 261 9.81 12.43 -14.28
C ALA A 261 11.26 12.91 -14.47
N ALA A 262 11.45 14.01 -15.21
CA ALA A 262 12.77 14.59 -15.43
C ALA A 262 13.46 15.05 -14.13
N ARG A 263 12.68 15.42 -13.10
CA ARG A 263 13.19 15.87 -11.78
C ARG A 263 13.62 14.74 -10.84
N ILE A 264 13.11 13.51 -11.02
CA ILE A 264 13.47 12.37 -10.16
C ILE A 264 14.96 12.08 -10.33
N SER A 265 15.76 12.19 -9.26
CA SER A 265 17.22 12.03 -9.29
C SER A 265 17.72 10.76 -8.59
N CYS A 266 16.93 10.16 -7.70
CA CYS A 266 17.32 8.97 -6.95
C CYS A 266 17.40 7.71 -7.86
N PRO A 267 18.14 6.68 -7.44
CA PRO A 267 18.01 5.33 -8.02
C PRO A 267 16.54 4.88 -8.04
N HIS A 268 16.05 4.53 -9.22
CA HIS A 268 14.65 4.26 -9.45
C HIS A 268 14.47 2.95 -10.23
N LEU A 269 13.83 1.97 -9.60
CA LEU A 269 13.45 0.71 -10.20
C LEU A 269 11.94 0.69 -10.44
N PHE A 270 11.51 0.42 -11.67
CA PHE A 270 10.12 0.17 -12.00
C PHE A 270 9.93 -1.27 -12.46
N ILE A 271 9.01 -2.00 -11.82
CA ILE A 271 8.64 -3.37 -12.18
C ILE A 271 7.17 -3.39 -12.58
N LYS A 272 6.88 -3.71 -13.84
CA LYS A 272 5.52 -3.84 -14.39
C LYS A 272 5.08 -5.29 -14.43
N ALA A 273 3.92 -5.61 -13.88
CA ALA A 273 3.27 -6.90 -14.00
C ALA A 273 2.53 -7.01 -15.33
N LEU A 274 2.81 -8.05 -16.13
CA LEU A 274 2.33 -8.20 -17.50
C LEU A 274 0.83 -8.50 -17.62
N GLN A 275 0.25 -9.15 -16.60
CA GLN A 275 -1.18 -9.46 -16.56
C GLN A 275 -2.02 -8.31 -15.98
N ALA A 276 -1.38 -7.25 -15.49
CA ALA A 276 -2.07 -6.07 -14.99
C ALA A 276 -2.25 -5.01 -16.09
N PRO A 277 -3.40 -4.33 -16.17
CA PRO A 277 -3.63 -3.27 -17.15
C PRO A 277 -2.72 -2.07 -16.89
N TYR A 278 -2.55 -1.21 -17.89
CA TYR A 278 -1.88 0.08 -17.73
C TYR A 278 -2.78 1.17 -17.16
N TYR A 279 -4.11 0.94 -17.10
CA TYR A 279 -5.15 1.89 -16.67
C TYR A 279 -5.23 3.17 -17.50
N GLU A 280 -4.42 3.29 -18.55
CA GLU A 280 -4.40 4.39 -19.51
C GLU A 280 -3.80 3.93 -20.85
N LYS A 281 -3.63 4.84 -21.81
CA LYS A 281 -2.94 4.51 -23.08
C LYS A 281 -1.47 4.17 -22.83
N ARG A 282 -1.00 3.07 -23.39
CA ARG A 282 0.39 2.61 -23.28
C ARG A 282 1.40 3.69 -23.68
N SER A 283 1.10 4.48 -24.73
CA SER A 283 1.96 5.56 -25.19
C SER A 283 2.32 6.58 -24.11
N ASN A 284 1.39 6.86 -23.17
CA ASN A 284 1.65 7.80 -22.08
C ASN A 284 2.68 7.23 -21.08
N TYR A 285 2.67 5.92 -20.87
CA TYR A 285 3.71 5.25 -20.07
C TYR A 285 5.06 5.26 -20.78
N ASP A 286 5.07 4.90 -22.08
CA ASP A 286 6.29 4.80 -22.87
C ASP A 286 7.02 6.15 -22.95
N GLU A 287 6.28 7.26 -23.05
CA GLU A 287 6.84 8.61 -23.03
C GLU A 287 7.59 8.91 -21.71
N VAL A 288 6.98 8.60 -20.57
CA VAL A 288 7.62 8.80 -19.25
C VAL A 288 8.78 7.84 -19.04
N ILE A 289 8.67 6.59 -19.47
CA ILE A 289 9.78 5.62 -19.45
C ILE A 289 10.96 6.17 -20.27
N ASN A 290 10.70 6.73 -21.45
CA ASN A 290 11.74 7.34 -22.31
C ASN A 290 12.43 8.55 -21.63
N VAL A 291 11.73 9.31 -20.80
CA VAL A 291 12.34 10.37 -19.99
C VAL A 291 13.26 9.77 -18.93
N LEU A 292 12.79 8.74 -18.22
CA LEU A 292 13.51 8.11 -17.11
C LEU A 292 14.73 7.30 -17.58
N THR A 293 14.65 6.61 -18.73
CA THR A 293 15.77 5.81 -19.29
C THR A 293 16.99 6.62 -19.67
N LYS A 294 16.87 7.95 -19.77
CA LYS A 294 18.04 8.85 -19.93
C LYS A 294 18.90 8.92 -18.67
N LYS A 295 18.43 8.38 -17.54
CA LYS A 295 19.12 8.39 -16.25
C LYS A 295 19.82 7.04 -16.03
N PRO A 296 21.11 7.02 -15.70
CA PRO A 296 21.86 5.76 -15.55
C PRO A 296 21.44 4.95 -14.32
N THR A 297 20.66 5.54 -13.41
CA THR A 297 20.15 4.93 -12.18
C THR A 297 18.70 4.46 -12.29
N PHE A 298 18.10 4.54 -13.49
CA PHE A 298 16.76 4.00 -13.74
C PHE A 298 16.85 2.60 -14.33
N GLU A 299 16.09 1.67 -13.75
CA GLU A 299 15.94 0.31 -14.23
C GLU A 299 14.44 0.00 -14.45
N TYR A 300 14.11 -0.64 -15.57
CA TYR A 300 12.74 -1.05 -15.89
C TYR A 300 12.71 -2.53 -16.21
N HIS A 301 11.83 -3.25 -15.50
CA HIS A 301 11.62 -4.68 -15.69
C HIS A 301 10.14 -5.00 -15.88
N GLN A 302 9.88 -6.07 -16.59
CA GLN A 302 8.55 -6.65 -16.73
C GLN A 302 8.58 -8.08 -16.18
N VAL A 303 7.56 -8.45 -15.42
CA VAL A 303 7.41 -9.78 -14.85
C VAL A 303 6.05 -10.35 -15.20
N ASP A 304 5.97 -11.63 -15.44
CA ASP A 304 4.68 -12.30 -15.53
C ASP A 304 4.02 -12.36 -14.16
N GLY A 305 2.76 -11.95 -14.09
CA GLY A 305 1.97 -11.91 -12.86
C GLY A 305 0.90 -10.83 -12.87
N THR A 306 0.05 -10.85 -11.85
CA THR A 306 -1.06 -9.91 -11.67
C THR A 306 -0.60 -8.59 -11.02
N HIS A 307 -1.52 -7.63 -10.85
CA HIS A 307 -1.26 -6.37 -10.12
C HIS A 307 -0.65 -6.57 -8.72
N HIS A 308 -0.96 -7.68 -8.05
CA HIS A 308 -0.40 -8.02 -6.73
C HIS A 308 0.68 -9.10 -6.79
N VAL A 309 1.49 -9.12 -7.86
CA VAL A 309 2.58 -10.11 -8.05
C VAL A 309 3.56 -10.14 -6.86
N HIS A 310 3.79 -9.01 -6.20
CA HIS A 310 4.63 -8.91 -4.99
C HIS A 310 4.08 -9.67 -3.79
N LEU A 311 2.77 -9.92 -3.76
CA LEU A 311 2.09 -10.69 -2.73
C LEU A 311 1.90 -12.15 -3.16
N ASN A 312 1.51 -12.39 -4.41
CA ASN A 312 1.17 -13.71 -4.92
C ASN A 312 2.43 -14.54 -5.27
N GLU A 313 3.45 -13.91 -5.85
CA GLU A 313 4.66 -14.55 -6.37
C GLU A 313 5.91 -13.70 -6.06
N PRO A 314 6.20 -13.48 -4.76
CA PRO A 314 7.22 -12.50 -4.33
C PRO A 314 8.63 -12.84 -4.80
N GLU A 315 8.93 -14.13 -5.07
CA GLU A 315 10.21 -14.60 -5.56
C GLU A 315 10.61 -13.94 -6.87
N LYS A 316 9.64 -13.79 -7.80
CA LYS A 316 9.86 -13.12 -9.11
C LYS A 316 10.35 -11.67 -8.95
N LEU A 317 9.93 -11.00 -7.87
CA LEU A 317 10.34 -9.64 -7.59
C LEU A 317 11.63 -9.58 -6.78
N ALA A 318 11.81 -10.50 -5.84
CA ALA A 318 13.00 -10.55 -4.99
C ALA A 318 14.28 -10.68 -5.83
N ASP A 319 14.25 -11.47 -6.89
CA ASP A 319 15.36 -11.67 -7.82
C ASP A 319 15.80 -10.39 -8.56
N ILE A 320 14.88 -9.43 -8.70
CA ILE A 320 15.15 -8.12 -9.32
C ILE A 320 15.46 -7.06 -8.25
N ILE A 321 14.67 -7.05 -7.16
CA ILE A 321 14.74 -6.04 -6.09
C ILE A 321 16.04 -6.15 -5.29
N ASN A 322 16.46 -7.38 -4.94
CA ASN A 322 17.61 -7.60 -4.07
C ASN A 322 18.94 -7.11 -4.68
N PRO A 323 19.26 -7.40 -5.96
CA PRO A 323 20.43 -6.81 -6.62
C PRO A 323 20.39 -5.28 -6.64
N PHE A 324 19.22 -4.68 -6.90
CA PHE A 324 19.04 -3.24 -6.91
C PHE A 324 19.25 -2.62 -5.51
N ILE A 325 18.68 -3.22 -4.46
CA ILE A 325 18.93 -2.81 -3.08
C ILE A 325 20.42 -2.90 -2.74
N ASN A 326 21.06 -4.03 -3.03
CA ASN A 326 22.46 -4.24 -2.72
C ASN A 326 23.40 -3.25 -3.44
N LYS A 327 23.04 -2.83 -4.66
CA LYS A 327 23.78 -1.83 -5.43
C LYS A 327 23.73 -0.42 -4.83
N TYR A 328 22.58 -0.01 -4.26
CA TYR A 328 22.37 1.37 -3.82
C TYR A 328 22.21 1.54 -2.30
N ARG A 329 22.04 0.45 -1.58
CA ARG A 329 21.91 0.38 -0.12
C ARG A 329 22.83 -0.71 0.46
N SER A 330 24.05 -0.82 -0.09
CA SER A 330 25.12 -1.60 0.51
C SER A 330 25.41 -1.15 1.94
N GLN A 331 25.93 -2.05 2.76
CA GLN A 331 26.28 -1.84 4.19
C GLN A 331 27.16 -0.64 4.40
#